data_fc745ae16c94eeace81e6b27e5642643
#
_entry.id   fc745ae16c94eeace81e6b27e5642643
#
_cell.length_a   1.000
_cell.length_b   1.000
_cell.length_c   1.000
_cell.angle_alpha   90.00
_cell.angle_beta   90.00
_cell.angle_gamma   90.00
#
_symmetry.space_group_name_H-M   'P 1'
#
loop_
_entity.id
_entity.type
_entity.pdbx_description
1 polymer ?
#
loop_
_entity_poly.entity_id
_entity_poly.type
_entity_poly.pdbx_seq_one_letter_code
_entity_poly.pdbx_strand_id
1 'polypeptide(L)'
;IVADFANGDLKGKIGFTAPTKTYDGQPLTGALTYKVLVDGVENTSGTTQAGQATTAEVTTTQGLHSFAVIVINAEGDGDKAEIKNIYVGHDTPKQVKNVKLTQGEDINKLILTWDAATEGMYNGYVDPTEVKYQVRKMPSGEIVDNAGASPYTYNVTQEKAEKCFFDVTPYIDDDHKGIPTASNKIMIGKPFEVPYTATFDTNDEVLLFTTEHLGDGNAYWDWDYDYKFMKIYSSSAPKNDWLFTPFIAVEKDAIYELSFDIRTIGTEKYEVMYGLQPQSTAMTELLVPETQEDTDKFAPRIVEFTAKQTATIYIGFHANTTDVEKGMNLYLDNIRLKKVGTTAISSVSALAADVNLRIADGGIYVLGVDNYISVARIDGTHLFSGAVQAGQHIALEKGIYLVRTAKGTQKVVVK
;
A
#
# COMPACT_ATOMS: atom_id res chain seq x y z
N ILE A 1 28.63 -20.01 -33.21
CA ILE A 1 27.44 -20.87 -33.22
C ILE A 1 26.23 -20.03 -32.76
N VAL A 2 25.09 -20.21 -33.44
CA VAL A 2 23.80 -19.58 -33.14
C VAL A 2 22.72 -20.65 -33.22
N ALA A 3 21.84 -20.69 -32.25
CA ALA A 3 20.65 -21.54 -32.26
C ALA A 3 19.40 -20.66 -32.55
N ASP A 4 18.57 -21.09 -33.47
CA ASP A 4 17.35 -20.39 -33.88
C ASP A 4 16.16 -21.38 -33.91
N PHE A 5 15.26 -21.21 -32.95
CA PHE A 5 14.02 -21.96 -32.79
C PHE A 5 12.88 -20.93 -32.75
N ALA A 6 12.18 -20.78 -33.88
CA ALA A 6 11.11 -19.79 -33.99
C ALA A 6 9.81 -20.28 -33.34
N ASN A 7 9.06 -19.38 -32.73
CA ASN A 7 7.67 -19.56 -32.30
C ASN A 7 7.40 -20.80 -31.42
N GLY A 8 8.39 -21.22 -30.64
CA GLY A 8 8.24 -22.41 -29.79
C GLY A 8 8.34 -23.74 -30.52
N ASP A 9 8.79 -23.75 -31.77
CA ASP A 9 8.99 -24.95 -32.55
C ASP A 9 10.07 -25.85 -31.93
N LEU A 10 9.86 -27.16 -31.97
CA LEU A 10 10.84 -28.17 -31.56
C LEU A 10 11.88 -28.46 -32.64
N LYS A 11 11.65 -27.97 -33.83
CA LYS A 11 12.55 -28.01 -34.99
C LYS A 11 13.13 -26.63 -35.22
N GLY A 12 14.46 -26.55 -35.26
CA GLY A 12 15.16 -25.29 -35.43
C GLY A 12 16.44 -25.45 -36.26
N LYS A 13 17.26 -24.41 -36.25
CA LYS A 13 18.49 -24.33 -37.02
C LYS A 13 19.68 -23.98 -36.13
N ILE A 14 20.79 -24.68 -36.33
CA ILE A 14 22.07 -24.32 -35.73
C ILE A 14 22.96 -23.75 -36.80
N GLY A 15 23.26 -22.44 -36.70
CA GLY A 15 24.16 -21.71 -37.61
C GLY A 15 25.57 -21.67 -37.07
N PHE A 16 26.55 -21.87 -37.91
CA PHE A 16 27.95 -21.74 -37.58
C PHE A 16 28.79 -21.37 -38.83
N THR A 17 29.99 -20.86 -38.61
CA THR A 17 30.99 -20.67 -39.67
C THR A 17 32.11 -21.67 -39.47
N ALA A 18 32.38 -22.46 -40.52
CA ALA A 18 33.47 -23.44 -40.47
C ALA A 18 34.85 -22.74 -40.33
N PRO A 19 35.81 -23.32 -39.58
CA PRO A 19 37.13 -22.74 -39.44
C PRO A 19 37.86 -22.69 -40.81
N THR A 20 38.81 -21.77 -40.92
CA THR A 20 39.64 -21.58 -42.12
C THR A 20 41.05 -22.16 -41.96
N LYS A 21 41.43 -22.50 -40.74
CA LYS A 21 42.77 -22.98 -40.40
C LYS A 21 42.72 -24.22 -39.51
N THR A 22 43.71 -25.04 -39.66
CA THR A 22 44.05 -26.14 -38.75
C THR A 22 44.56 -25.60 -37.40
N TYR A 23 44.75 -26.49 -36.41
CA TYR A 23 45.21 -26.14 -35.08
C TYR A 23 46.63 -25.53 -35.09
N ASP A 24 47.50 -25.95 -36.01
CA ASP A 24 48.84 -25.40 -36.23
C ASP A 24 48.91 -24.18 -37.15
N GLY A 25 47.75 -23.65 -37.54
CA GLY A 25 47.61 -22.40 -38.27
C GLY A 25 47.68 -22.53 -39.81
N GLN A 26 47.78 -23.74 -40.36
CA GLN A 26 47.76 -23.97 -41.80
C GLN A 26 46.37 -23.78 -42.41
N PRO A 27 46.22 -23.39 -43.64
CA PRO A 27 44.93 -23.32 -44.33
C PRO A 27 44.26 -24.69 -44.37
N LEU A 28 43.00 -24.75 -44.00
CA LEU A 28 42.16 -25.95 -44.21
C LEU A 28 41.83 -26.09 -45.70
N THR A 29 42.12 -27.24 -46.26
CA THR A 29 41.84 -27.58 -47.68
C THR A 29 41.04 -28.88 -47.74
N GLY A 30 40.21 -29.02 -48.78
CA GLY A 30 39.40 -30.20 -48.98
C GLY A 30 37.99 -30.11 -48.35
N ALA A 31 37.23 -31.18 -48.53
CA ALA A 31 35.89 -31.29 -47.94
C ALA A 31 35.98 -31.47 -46.44
N LEU A 32 35.17 -30.67 -45.71
CA LEU A 32 34.95 -30.80 -44.27
C LEU A 32 33.60 -31.45 -44.01
N THR A 33 33.52 -32.22 -42.95
CA THR A 33 32.26 -32.67 -42.42
C THR A 33 32.01 -32.00 -41.07
N TYR A 34 30.78 -32.04 -40.60
CA TYR A 34 30.42 -31.53 -39.30
C TYR A 34 29.44 -32.48 -38.58
N LYS A 35 29.42 -32.44 -37.28
CA LYS A 35 28.43 -33.04 -36.39
C LYS A 35 27.81 -31.93 -35.55
N VAL A 36 26.49 -31.97 -35.39
CA VAL A 36 25.79 -31.13 -34.40
C VAL A 36 25.33 -32.04 -33.27
N LEU A 37 25.71 -31.68 -32.06
CA LEU A 37 25.34 -32.36 -30.85
C LEU A 37 24.23 -31.57 -30.12
N VAL A 38 23.24 -32.30 -29.61
CA VAL A 38 22.25 -31.79 -28.66
C VAL A 38 22.51 -32.52 -27.33
N ASP A 39 22.81 -31.78 -26.28
CA ASP A 39 23.16 -32.29 -24.95
C ASP A 39 24.26 -33.38 -24.98
N GLY A 40 25.25 -33.14 -25.85
CA GLY A 40 26.37 -34.05 -26.04
C GLY A 40 26.13 -35.26 -26.92
N VAL A 41 24.93 -35.45 -27.42
CA VAL A 41 24.56 -36.59 -28.32
C VAL A 41 24.47 -36.07 -29.76
N GLU A 42 25.06 -36.82 -30.72
CA GLU A 42 24.95 -36.46 -32.15
C GLU A 42 23.49 -36.49 -32.60
N ASN A 43 23.02 -35.35 -33.13
CA ASN A 43 21.66 -35.19 -33.63
C ASN A 43 21.61 -35.18 -35.17
N THR A 44 22.55 -34.44 -35.79
CA THR A 44 22.66 -34.40 -37.24
C THR A 44 24.11 -34.15 -37.67
N SER A 45 24.40 -34.50 -38.92
CA SER A 45 25.73 -34.28 -39.50
C SER A 45 25.59 -33.87 -40.99
N GLY A 46 26.67 -33.38 -41.58
CA GLY A 46 26.66 -32.96 -42.96
C GLY A 46 28.04 -32.51 -43.46
N THR A 47 28.08 -31.87 -44.62
CA THR A 47 29.35 -31.37 -45.24
C THR A 47 29.37 -29.85 -45.26
N THR A 48 30.59 -29.25 -45.18
CA THR A 48 30.82 -27.83 -45.28
C THR A 48 32.19 -27.58 -45.95
N GLN A 49 32.53 -26.30 -46.14
CA GLN A 49 33.85 -25.86 -46.68
C GLN A 49 34.48 -24.88 -45.69
N ALA A 50 35.79 -24.77 -45.76
CA ALA A 50 36.57 -23.83 -44.94
C ALA A 50 36.03 -22.39 -45.11
N GLY A 51 35.68 -21.71 -44.00
CA GLY A 51 35.12 -20.35 -43.96
C GLY A 51 33.66 -20.25 -44.36
N GLN A 52 33.00 -21.35 -44.75
CA GLN A 52 31.60 -21.32 -45.15
C GLN A 52 30.68 -21.12 -43.95
N ALA A 53 29.74 -20.20 -44.03
CA ALA A 53 28.57 -20.14 -43.18
C ALA A 53 27.63 -21.29 -43.51
N THR A 54 27.34 -22.14 -42.53
CA THR A 54 26.55 -23.37 -42.68
C THR A 54 25.43 -23.39 -41.68
N THR A 55 24.28 -23.92 -42.06
CA THR A 55 23.11 -24.10 -41.20
C THR A 55 22.70 -25.55 -41.22
N ALA A 56 22.56 -26.15 -40.04
CA ALA A 56 22.06 -27.52 -39.85
C ALA A 56 20.69 -27.49 -39.18
N GLU A 57 19.75 -28.27 -39.74
CA GLU A 57 18.46 -28.50 -39.09
C GLU A 57 18.64 -29.46 -37.92
N VAL A 58 18.00 -29.15 -36.79
CA VAL A 58 17.96 -30.00 -35.59
C VAL A 58 16.53 -30.13 -35.12
N THR A 59 16.21 -31.24 -34.50
CA THR A 59 14.93 -31.48 -33.81
C THR A 59 15.26 -32.01 -32.44
N THR A 60 14.63 -31.41 -31.39
CA THR A 60 14.83 -31.83 -30.02
C THR A 60 13.51 -31.79 -29.24
N THR A 61 13.55 -32.06 -27.96
CA THR A 61 12.40 -32.00 -27.08
C THR A 61 12.22 -30.58 -26.52
N GLN A 62 11.11 -30.33 -25.87
CA GLN A 62 10.93 -29.10 -25.10
C GLN A 62 11.82 -29.10 -23.88
N GLY A 63 12.42 -27.92 -23.58
CA GLY A 63 13.27 -27.74 -22.41
C GLY A 63 14.57 -27.01 -22.71
N LEU A 64 15.44 -26.94 -21.70
CA LEU A 64 16.77 -26.34 -21.77
C LEU A 64 17.76 -27.34 -22.41
N HIS A 65 18.43 -26.90 -23.46
CA HIS A 65 19.41 -27.68 -24.19
C HIS A 65 20.74 -26.97 -24.34
N SER A 66 21.79 -27.78 -24.58
CA SER A 66 23.08 -27.33 -25.10
C SER A 66 23.26 -27.81 -26.52
N PHE A 67 23.74 -26.93 -27.38
CA PHE A 67 24.05 -27.26 -28.78
C PHE A 67 25.53 -27.10 -29.01
N ALA A 68 26.13 -28.05 -29.70
CA ALA A 68 27.53 -27.98 -30.04
C ALA A 68 27.75 -28.38 -31.50
N VAL A 69 28.77 -27.82 -32.11
CA VAL A 69 29.24 -28.16 -33.46
C VAL A 69 30.71 -28.59 -33.39
N ILE A 70 31.01 -29.69 -34.04
CA ILE A 70 32.37 -30.18 -34.26
C ILE A 70 32.57 -30.25 -35.78
N VAL A 71 33.59 -29.57 -36.30
CA VAL A 71 33.98 -29.64 -37.69
C VAL A 71 35.15 -30.60 -37.80
N ILE A 72 35.11 -31.45 -38.81
CA ILE A 72 36.00 -32.64 -38.96
C ILE A 72 36.72 -32.55 -40.32
N ASN A 73 37.99 -32.77 -40.33
CA ASN A 73 38.80 -32.97 -41.54
C ASN A 73 39.30 -34.42 -41.63
N ALA A 74 40.20 -34.70 -42.59
CA ALA A 74 40.77 -36.03 -42.79
C ALA A 74 41.66 -36.50 -41.63
N GLU A 75 42.09 -35.59 -40.74
CA GLU A 75 42.99 -35.89 -39.62
C GLU A 75 42.20 -36.11 -38.32
N GLY A 76 40.95 -35.71 -38.29
CA GLY A 76 40.08 -35.93 -37.14
C GLY A 76 39.18 -34.76 -36.77
N ASP A 77 38.62 -34.85 -35.55
CA ASP A 77 37.69 -33.89 -34.98
C ASP A 77 38.42 -32.60 -34.56
N GLY A 78 37.85 -31.45 -34.92
CA GLY A 78 38.26 -30.14 -34.43
C GLY A 78 37.67 -29.82 -33.06
N ASP A 79 37.95 -28.61 -32.56
CA ASP A 79 37.41 -28.13 -31.30
C ASP A 79 35.87 -27.98 -31.34
N LYS A 80 35.26 -28.32 -30.21
CA LYS A 80 33.81 -28.19 -30.02
C LYS A 80 33.48 -26.73 -29.76
N ALA A 81 32.67 -26.16 -30.65
CA ALA A 81 31.99 -24.88 -30.40
C ALA A 81 30.62 -25.15 -29.76
N GLU A 82 30.31 -24.54 -28.63
CA GLU A 82 29.12 -24.85 -27.84
C GLU A 82 28.35 -23.59 -27.41
N ILE A 83 27.02 -23.67 -27.41
CA ILE A 83 26.10 -22.72 -26.80
C ILE A 83 25.20 -23.48 -25.84
N LYS A 84 24.96 -22.90 -24.65
CA LYS A 84 24.21 -23.55 -23.55
C LYS A 84 23.00 -22.74 -23.14
N ASN A 85 22.12 -23.39 -22.39
CA ASN A 85 20.93 -22.78 -21.80
C ASN A 85 19.99 -22.17 -22.84
N ILE A 86 19.82 -22.83 -23.98
CA ILE A 86 18.84 -22.50 -25.00
C ILE A 86 17.55 -23.26 -24.68
N TYR A 87 16.48 -22.53 -24.40
CA TYR A 87 15.17 -23.14 -24.20
C TYR A 87 14.49 -23.37 -25.56
N VAL A 88 14.06 -24.60 -25.79
CA VAL A 88 13.35 -25.01 -27.01
C VAL A 88 11.92 -25.34 -26.65
N GLY A 89 10.97 -24.96 -27.47
CA GLY A 89 9.54 -25.14 -27.21
C GLY A 89 8.90 -23.93 -26.53
N HIS A 90 7.68 -24.09 -26.07
CA HIS A 90 6.96 -23.07 -25.29
C HIS A 90 7.50 -23.00 -23.88
N ASP A 91 7.95 -21.82 -23.46
CA ASP A 91 8.50 -21.57 -22.14
C ASP A 91 7.40 -21.18 -21.13
N THR A 92 7.67 -21.35 -19.86
CA THR A 92 6.81 -20.85 -18.78
C THR A 92 6.87 -19.32 -18.75
N PRO A 93 5.72 -18.62 -18.74
CA PRO A 93 5.72 -17.15 -18.66
C PRO A 93 6.43 -16.64 -17.41
N LYS A 94 7.24 -15.60 -17.54
CA LYS A 94 7.81 -14.88 -16.40
C LYS A 94 6.71 -14.24 -15.56
N GLN A 95 7.02 -13.99 -14.30
CA GLN A 95 6.15 -13.24 -13.40
C GLN A 95 5.74 -11.88 -14.03
N VAL A 96 4.51 -11.48 -13.77
CA VAL A 96 4.00 -10.17 -14.18
C VAL A 96 4.71 -9.04 -13.43
N LYS A 97 4.69 -7.83 -14.01
CA LYS A 97 5.26 -6.62 -13.40
C LYS A 97 4.15 -5.61 -13.10
N ASN A 98 4.46 -4.63 -12.26
CA ASN A 98 3.59 -3.48 -11.96
C ASN A 98 2.19 -3.88 -11.50
N VAL A 99 2.10 -4.95 -10.70
CA VAL A 99 0.82 -5.38 -10.12
C VAL A 99 0.37 -4.34 -9.10
N LYS A 100 -0.74 -3.66 -9.39
CA LYS A 100 -1.25 -2.56 -8.58
C LYS A 100 -2.73 -2.71 -8.34
N LEU A 101 -3.11 -2.57 -7.07
CA LEU A 101 -4.50 -2.54 -6.61
C LEU A 101 -4.88 -1.10 -6.27
N THR A 102 -6.00 -0.63 -6.77
CA THR A 102 -6.55 0.70 -6.49
C THR A 102 -8.02 0.61 -6.14
N GLN A 103 -8.50 1.59 -5.35
CA GLN A 103 -9.92 1.79 -5.13
C GLN A 103 -10.56 2.31 -6.41
N GLY A 104 -11.68 1.75 -6.81
CA GLY A 104 -12.52 2.29 -7.89
C GLY A 104 -13.31 3.53 -7.44
N GLU A 105 -14.09 4.10 -8.34
CA GLU A 105 -15.01 5.20 -7.99
C GLU A 105 -16.08 4.78 -6.96
N ASP A 106 -16.50 3.52 -7.01
CA ASP A 106 -17.35 2.89 -6.00
C ASP A 106 -16.45 2.22 -4.95
N ILE A 107 -16.70 2.50 -3.67
CA ILE A 107 -15.97 1.91 -2.54
C ILE A 107 -16.01 0.38 -2.53
N ASN A 108 -17.04 -0.21 -3.14
CA ASN A 108 -17.20 -1.65 -3.25
C ASN A 108 -16.51 -2.25 -4.49
N LYS A 109 -15.71 -1.47 -5.22
CA LYS A 109 -14.97 -1.93 -6.40
C LYS A 109 -13.48 -1.67 -6.25
N LEU A 110 -12.70 -2.70 -6.49
CA LEU A 110 -11.24 -2.61 -6.61
C LEU A 110 -10.85 -2.85 -8.04
N ILE A 111 -9.84 -2.13 -8.50
CA ILE A 111 -9.26 -2.27 -9.82
C ILE A 111 -7.84 -2.78 -9.67
N LEU A 112 -7.57 -3.96 -10.18
CA LEU A 112 -6.27 -4.59 -10.22
C LEU A 112 -5.68 -4.48 -11.61
N THR A 113 -4.46 -3.97 -11.74
CA THR A 113 -3.75 -3.83 -13.01
C THR A 113 -2.40 -4.52 -12.93
N TRP A 114 -1.91 -4.99 -14.07
CA TRP A 114 -0.56 -5.56 -14.23
C TRP A 114 -0.11 -5.45 -15.68
N ASP A 115 1.19 -5.56 -15.90
CA ASP A 115 1.76 -5.65 -17.25
C ASP A 115 1.69 -7.11 -17.72
N ALA A 116 1.33 -7.32 -18.98
CA ALA A 116 1.26 -8.66 -19.56
C ALA A 116 2.63 -9.35 -19.54
N ALA A 117 2.65 -10.65 -19.28
CA ALA A 117 3.86 -11.46 -19.39
C ALA A 117 4.16 -11.73 -20.88
N THR A 118 5.30 -11.26 -21.36
CA THR A 118 5.74 -11.37 -22.77
C THR A 118 7.05 -12.14 -22.93
N GLU A 119 7.66 -12.53 -21.83
CA GLU A 119 8.96 -13.21 -21.76
C GLU A 119 8.84 -14.56 -21.06
N GLY A 120 9.61 -15.54 -21.52
CA GLY A 120 9.74 -16.84 -20.88
C GLY A 120 10.71 -16.83 -19.70
N MET A 121 10.48 -17.69 -18.74
CA MET A 121 11.30 -17.84 -17.52
C MET A 121 12.76 -18.19 -17.85
N TYR A 122 12.96 -18.97 -18.90
CA TYR A 122 14.28 -19.39 -19.37
C TYR A 122 14.69 -18.68 -20.66
N ASN A 123 14.07 -17.53 -20.99
CA ASN A 123 14.25 -16.77 -22.22
C ASN A 123 13.85 -17.54 -23.49
N GLY A 124 13.01 -18.54 -23.35
CA GLY A 124 12.35 -19.25 -24.45
C GLY A 124 11.12 -18.50 -24.98
N TYR A 125 10.47 -19.09 -25.96
CA TYR A 125 9.30 -18.52 -26.59
C TYR A 125 8.06 -18.59 -25.70
N VAL A 126 7.35 -17.48 -25.60
CA VAL A 126 6.02 -17.39 -25.00
C VAL A 126 5.11 -16.68 -25.99
N ASP A 127 3.97 -17.26 -26.33
CA ASP A 127 2.92 -16.58 -27.08
C ASP A 127 2.07 -15.74 -26.09
N PRO A 128 2.14 -14.41 -26.16
CA PRO A 128 1.38 -13.57 -25.21
C PRO A 128 -0.14 -13.72 -25.37
N THR A 129 -0.63 -14.24 -26.50
CA THR A 129 -2.07 -14.44 -26.73
C THR A 129 -2.61 -15.71 -26.05
N GLU A 130 -1.73 -16.65 -25.68
CA GLU A 130 -2.08 -17.87 -24.97
C GLU A 130 -1.94 -17.72 -23.45
N VAL A 131 -1.26 -16.66 -22.97
CA VAL A 131 -1.05 -16.42 -21.55
C VAL A 131 -2.35 -16.03 -20.87
N LYS A 132 -2.71 -16.79 -19.87
CA LYS A 132 -3.83 -16.52 -18.93
C LYS A 132 -3.28 -16.06 -17.60
N TYR A 133 -4.13 -15.41 -16.80
CA TYR A 133 -3.74 -14.91 -15.49
C TYR A 133 -4.71 -15.44 -14.43
N GLN A 134 -4.18 -16.23 -13.50
CA GLN A 134 -4.92 -16.63 -12.33
C GLN A 134 -4.83 -15.52 -11.30
N VAL A 135 -5.98 -14.99 -10.88
CA VAL A 135 -6.12 -13.96 -9.85
C VAL A 135 -6.58 -14.61 -8.56
N ARG A 136 -5.78 -14.46 -7.50
CA ARG A 136 -6.05 -15.03 -6.18
C ARG A 136 -6.15 -13.92 -5.14
N LYS A 137 -7.25 -13.88 -4.40
CA LYS A 137 -7.43 -12.97 -3.27
C LYS A 137 -6.68 -13.47 -2.03
N MET A 138 -5.93 -12.58 -1.39
CA MET A 138 -5.18 -12.88 -0.18
C MET A 138 -5.69 -12.03 1.00
N PRO A 139 -5.65 -12.49 2.25
CA PRO A 139 -5.02 -13.74 2.71
C PRO A 139 -5.89 -15.00 2.57
N SER A 140 -7.12 -14.92 2.10
CA SER A 140 -8.02 -16.10 2.03
C SER A 140 -7.50 -17.23 1.13
N GLY A 141 -6.68 -16.90 0.13
CA GLY A 141 -6.20 -17.85 -0.88
C GLY A 141 -7.25 -18.21 -1.93
N GLU A 142 -8.39 -17.54 -1.94
CA GLU A 142 -9.48 -17.76 -2.89
C GLU A 142 -9.07 -17.39 -4.32
N ILE A 143 -9.25 -18.30 -5.25
CA ILE A 143 -9.09 -18.00 -6.67
C ILE A 143 -10.36 -17.30 -7.14
N VAL A 144 -10.27 -16.01 -7.47
CA VAL A 144 -11.42 -15.19 -7.90
C VAL A 144 -11.57 -15.17 -9.41
N ASP A 145 -10.51 -15.47 -10.15
CA ASP A 145 -10.53 -15.66 -11.61
C ASP A 145 -9.36 -16.55 -12.05
N ASN A 146 -9.59 -17.38 -13.07
CA ASN A 146 -8.56 -18.22 -13.70
C ASN A 146 -8.12 -17.73 -15.08
N ALA A 147 -8.78 -16.71 -15.64
CA ALA A 147 -8.48 -16.15 -16.95
C ALA A 147 -8.61 -14.62 -16.95
N GLY A 148 -8.24 -13.99 -15.84
CA GLY A 148 -8.33 -12.56 -15.63
C GLY A 148 -7.57 -11.76 -16.70
N ALA A 149 -8.08 -10.59 -17.01
CA ALA A 149 -7.42 -9.62 -17.89
C ALA A 149 -7.17 -8.31 -17.14
N SER A 150 -6.06 -7.65 -17.43
CA SER A 150 -5.74 -6.33 -16.88
C SER A 150 -6.38 -5.24 -17.76
N PRO A 151 -7.15 -4.28 -17.18
CA PRO A 151 -7.54 -4.18 -15.78
C PRO A 151 -8.61 -5.20 -15.36
N TYR A 152 -8.47 -5.75 -14.16
CA TYR A 152 -9.44 -6.64 -13.53
C TYR A 152 -10.24 -5.91 -12.46
N THR A 153 -11.57 -6.04 -12.47
CA THR A 153 -12.43 -5.43 -11.45
C THR A 153 -12.91 -6.49 -10.46
N TYR A 154 -12.61 -6.30 -9.20
CA TYR A 154 -13.11 -7.11 -8.10
C TYR A 154 -14.23 -6.38 -7.34
N ASN A 155 -15.37 -7.04 -7.15
CA ASN A 155 -16.47 -6.51 -6.35
C ASN A 155 -16.31 -6.96 -4.89
N VAL A 156 -16.20 -5.99 -3.99
CA VAL A 156 -16.07 -6.23 -2.55
C VAL A 156 -17.44 -6.60 -1.98
N THR A 157 -17.52 -7.75 -1.33
CA THR A 157 -18.75 -8.25 -0.69
C THR A 157 -18.59 -8.41 0.82
N GLN A 158 -17.41 -8.16 1.37
CA GLN A 158 -17.11 -8.30 2.78
C GLN A 158 -17.76 -7.20 3.61
N GLU A 159 -18.43 -7.59 4.69
CA GLU A 159 -18.97 -6.67 5.70
C GLU A 159 -17.89 -6.29 6.74
N LYS A 160 -16.99 -7.22 7.07
CA LYS A 160 -15.93 -6.98 8.04
C LYS A 160 -14.75 -6.27 7.38
N ALA A 161 -14.23 -5.24 8.05
CA ALA A 161 -12.99 -4.59 7.64
C ALA A 161 -11.82 -5.57 7.65
N GLU A 162 -11.11 -5.67 6.54
CA GLU A 162 -9.90 -6.47 6.39
C GLU A 162 -8.94 -5.84 5.39
N LYS A 163 -7.65 -6.15 5.50
CA LYS A 163 -6.69 -5.87 4.43
C LYS A 163 -6.68 -7.01 3.43
N CYS A 164 -6.82 -6.67 2.17
CA CYS A 164 -6.64 -7.63 1.09
C CYS A 164 -5.57 -7.16 0.09
N PHE A 165 -5.04 -8.12 -0.64
CA PHE A 165 -4.20 -7.96 -1.82
C PHE A 165 -4.46 -9.12 -2.76
N PHE A 166 -3.93 -9.02 -3.97
CA PHE A 166 -4.11 -10.08 -4.97
C PHE A 166 -2.76 -10.57 -5.46
N ASP A 167 -2.65 -11.88 -5.59
CA ASP A 167 -1.58 -12.52 -6.35
C ASP A 167 -2.05 -12.74 -7.78
N VAL A 168 -1.22 -12.34 -8.74
CA VAL A 168 -1.45 -12.58 -10.17
C VAL A 168 -0.38 -13.55 -10.66
N THR A 169 -0.83 -14.72 -11.14
CA THR A 169 0.04 -15.77 -11.65
C THR A 169 -0.19 -15.95 -13.15
N PRO A 170 0.78 -15.64 -14.01
CA PRO A 170 0.68 -15.92 -15.43
C PRO A 170 0.86 -17.42 -15.69
N TYR A 171 0.10 -17.99 -16.61
CA TYR A 171 0.23 -19.41 -17.00
C TYR A 171 -0.30 -19.64 -18.42
N ILE A 172 0.14 -20.72 -19.05
CA ILE A 172 -0.38 -21.22 -20.31
C ILE A 172 -1.27 -22.45 -20.03
N ASP A 173 -0.73 -23.39 -19.29
CA ASP A 173 -1.37 -24.60 -18.83
C ASP A 173 -0.87 -24.99 -17.42
N ASP A 174 -1.21 -26.18 -16.92
CA ASP A 174 -0.85 -26.60 -15.57
C ASP A 174 0.65 -26.87 -15.38
N ASP A 175 1.37 -27.22 -16.45
CA ASP A 175 2.83 -27.47 -16.43
C ASP A 175 3.63 -26.16 -16.62
N HIS A 176 3.02 -25.14 -17.20
CA HIS A 176 3.65 -23.83 -17.50
C HIS A 176 3.04 -22.70 -16.67
N LYS A 177 3.12 -22.82 -15.35
CA LYS A 177 2.73 -21.79 -14.39
C LYS A 177 3.93 -20.96 -13.94
N GLY A 178 3.86 -19.66 -14.15
CA GLY A 178 4.83 -18.70 -13.68
C GLY A 178 4.75 -18.45 -12.17
N ILE A 179 5.60 -17.54 -11.69
CA ILE A 179 5.64 -17.17 -10.28
C ILE A 179 4.57 -16.11 -10.00
N PRO A 180 3.78 -16.22 -8.92
CA PRO A 180 2.82 -15.20 -8.55
C PRO A 180 3.51 -13.89 -8.15
N THR A 181 2.89 -12.76 -8.49
CA THR A 181 3.30 -11.43 -8.06
C THR A 181 2.17 -10.77 -7.29
N ALA A 182 2.49 -10.30 -6.09
CA ALA A 182 1.52 -9.66 -5.20
C ALA A 182 1.31 -8.17 -5.56
N SER A 183 0.08 -7.70 -5.40
CA SER A 183 -0.25 -6.28 -5.40
C SER A 183 0.11 -5.60 -4.07
N ASN A 184 -0.03 -4.28 -4.01
CA ASN A 184 -0.14 -3.56 -2.74
C ASN A 184 -1.42 -4.00 -1.99
N LYS A 185 -1.43 -3.74 -0.66
CA LYS A 185 -2.57 -4.03 0.23
C LYS A 185 -3.52 -2.85 0.29
N ILE A 186 -4.83 -3.12 0.33
CA ILE A 186 -5.90 -2.13 0.51
C ILE A 186 -6.86 -2.63 1.60
N MET A 187 -7.40 -1.69 2.38
CA MET A 187 -8.51 -1.97 3.29
C MET A 187 -9.82 -2.12 2.51
N ILE A 188 -10.59 -3.16 2.82
CA ILE A 188 -11.91 -3.43 2.24
C ILE A 188 -12.93 -3.73 3.33
N GLY A 189 -14.20 -3.79 2.94
CA GLY A 189 -15.32 -4.04 3.84
C GLY A 189 -15.91 -2.74 4.40
N LYS A 190 -16.68 -2.85 5.47
CA LYS A 190 -17.32 -1.72 6.12
C LYS A 190 -16.30 -0.95 6.97
N PRO A 191 -16.20 0.40 6.81
CA PRO A 191 -15.36 1.21 7.68
C PRO A 191 -15.76 1.08 9.15
N PHE A 192 -14.81 1.28 10.05
CA PHE A 192 -15.11 1.37 11.46
C PHE A 192 -15.99 2.58 11.76
N GLU A 193 -16.98 2.37 12.59
CA GLU A 193 -17.84 3.44 13.11
C GLU A 193 -17.27 3.98 14.41
N VAL A 194 -17.64 5.18 14.80
CA VAL A 194 -17.30 5.75 16.10
C VAL A 194 -18.39 5.39 17.13
N PRO A 195 -18.04 5.10 18.40
CA PRO A 195 -16.69 5.18 18.98
C PRO A 195 -15.77 4.06 18.49
N TYR A 196 -14.60 4.43 18.00
CA TYR A 196 -13.53 3.51 17.61
C TYR A 196 -12.47 3.45 18.71
N THR A 197 -11.94 2.26 18.98
CA THR A 197 -10.81 2.05 19.92
C THR A 197 -9.83 1.06 19.36
N ALA A 198 -8.53 1.30 19.62
CA ALA A 198 -7.47 0.35 19.40
C ALA A 198 -6.57 0.29 20.63
N THR A 199 -6.41 -0.91 21.17
CA THR A 199 -5.64 -1.20 22.40
C THR A 199 -4.42 -2.06 22.12
N PHE A 200 -4.25 -2.49 20.88
CA PHE A 200 -3.16 -3.37 20.43
C PHE A 200 -3.06 -4.70 21.18
N ASP A 201 -4.15 -5.14 21.82
CA ASP A 201 -4.19 -6.37 22.60
C ASP A 201 -4.07 -7.62 21.73
N THR A 202 -4.47 -7.54 20.47
CA THR A 202 -4.53 -8.69 19.56
C THR A 202 -3.78 -8.45 18.26
N ASN A 203 -3.23 -9.51 17.69
CA ASN A 203 -2.61 -9.49 16.38
C ASN A 203 -3.59 -9.08 15.27
N ASP A 204 -4.86 -9.52 15.35
CA ASP A 204 -5.88 -9.18 14.36
C ASP A 204 -6.14 -7.68 14.30
N GLU A 205 -6.10 -6.99 15.42
CA GLU A 205 -6.21 -5.54 15.47
C GLU A 205 -5.00 -4.87 14.81
N VAL A 206 -3.79 -5.30 15.17
CA VAL A 206 -2.53 -4.75 14.64
C VAL A 206 -2.42 -4.94 13.12
N LEU A 207 -2.85 -6.07 12.60
CA LEU A 207 -2.82 -6.37 11.16
C LEU A 207 -3.64 -5.36 10.32
N LEU A 208 -4.59 -4.65 10.92
CA LEU A 208 -5.38 -3.61 10.24
C LEU A 208 -4.60 -2.29 10.10
N PHE A 209 -3.61 -2.04 10.95
CA PHE A 209 -2.77 -0.85 10.86
C PHE A 209 -1.79 -0.94 9.69
N THR A 210 -1.48 0.20 9.09
CA THR A 210 -0.50 0.30 8.00
C THR A 210 0.69 1.12 8.46
N THR A 211 1.88 0.69 8.11
CA THR A 211 3.12 1.43 8.37
C THR A 211 3.74 1.90 7.06
N GLU A 212 4.37 3.07 7.06
CA GLU A 212 5.19 3.58 5.97
C GLU A 212 6.52 4.04 6.54
N HIS A 213 7.60 3.46 6.03
CA HIS A 213 8.97 3.77 6.42
C HIS A 213 9.61 4.64 5.35
N LEU A 214 9.93 5.89 5.70
CA LEU A 214 10.53 6.89 4.81
C LEU A 214 11.90 7.37 5.32
N GLY A 215 12.29 6.93 6.52
CA GLY A 215 13.58 7.26 7.10
C GLY A 215 14.73 6.44 6.50
N ASP A 216 15.94 6.97 6.58
CA ASP A 216 17.17 6.26 6.17
C ASP A 216 17.71 5.33 7.27
N GLY A 217 17.05 5.30 8.44
CA GLY A 217 17.42 4.51 9.61
C GLY A 217 16.89 3.09 9.58
N ASN A 218 17.14 2.38 10.66
CA ASN A 218 16.67 1.02 10.89
C ASN A 218 15.46 0.94 11.86
N ALA A 219 14.94 2.09 12.30
CA ALA A 219 13.75 2.15 13.13
C ALA A 219 12.51 2.21 12.24
N TYR A 220 11.49 1.51 12.63
CA TYR A 220 10.16 1.51 12.02
C TYR A 220 9.11 1.18 13.06
N TRP A 221 7.87 1.54 12.83
CA TRP A 221 6.76 1.16 13.69
C TRP A 221 6.57 -0.36 13.70
N ASP A 222 6.60 -0.92 14.91
CA ASP A 222 6.44 -2.34 15.17
C ASP A 222 5.53 -2.57 16.38
N TRP A 223 4.95 -3.75 16.49
CA TRP A 223 4.11 -4.14 17.60
C TRP A 223 4.91 -4.86 18.68
N ASP A 224 4.81 -4.38 19.89
CA ASP A 224 5.32 -5.12 21.05
C ASP A 224 4.33 -6.20 21.46
N TYR A 225 4.62 -7.43 21.05
CA TYR A 225 3.77 -8.59 21.33
C TYR A 225 3.59 -8.85 22.83
N ASP A 226 4.61 -8.63 23.63
CA ASP A 226 4.58 -8.94 25.07
C ASP A 226 3.85 -7.87 25.88
N TYR A 227 4.03 -6.61 25.49
CA TYR A 227 3.49 -5.46 26.23
C TYR A 227 2.26 -4.81 25.58
N LYS A 228 1.85 -5.26 24.39
CA LYS A 228 0.61 -4.86 23.72
C LYS A 228 0.49 -3.36 23.41
N PHE A 229 1.51 -2.78 22.80
CA PHE A 229 1.49 -1.41 22.29
C PHE A 229 2.29 -1.31 20.99
N MET A 230 2.11 -0.23 20.23
CA MET A 230 2.97 0.09 19.10
C MET A 230 4.21 0.84 19.57
N LYS A 231 5.34 0.56 18.93
CA LYS A 231 6.64 1.13 19.28
C LYS A 231 7.46 1.45 18.04
N ILE A 232 8.32 2.46 18.18
CA ILE A 232 9.45 2.69 17.28
C ILE A 232 10.70 2.92 18.12
N TYR A 233 11.74 2.15 17.85
CA TYR A 233 12.97 2.19 18.62
C TYR A 233 13.94 3.29 18.20
N SER A 234 15.05 3.41 18.91
CA SER A 234 16.18 4.26 18.54
C SER A 234 16.69 3.91 17.14
N SER A 235 17.12 4.93 16.41
CA SER A 235 17.60 4.82 15.05
C SER A 235 19.00 5.41 14.92
N SER A 236 19.78 4.90 13.97
CA SER A 236 21.06 5.48 13.58
C SER A 236 20.93 6.71 12.67
N ALA A 237 19.72 7.02 12.25
CA ALA A 237 19.37 8.17 11.40
C ALA A 237 18.06 8.81 11.88
N PRO A 238 17.72 10.04 11.46
CA PRO A 238 16.43 10.67 11.74
C PRO A 238 15.26 9.74 11.43
N LYS A 239 14.27 9.72 12.32
CA LYS A 239 13.01 9.01 12.10
C LYS A 239 12.15 9.77 11.09
N ASN A 240 11.50 9.06 10.21
CA ASN A 240 10.50 9.58 9.29
C ASN A 240 9.53 8.43 8.96
N ASP A 241 8.73 8.07 9.95
CA ASP A 241 7.98 6.81 9.95
C ASP A 241 6.56 7.02 10.38
N TRP A 242 5.63 6.50 9.59
CA TRP A 242 4.21 6.65 9.81
C TRP A 242 3.54 5.35 10.26
N LEU A 243 2.58 5.49 11.16
CA LEU A 243 1.62 4.47 11.54
C LEU A 243 0.21 4.99 11.25
N PHE A 244 -0.55 4.29 10.42
CA PHE A 244 -1.91 4.68 10.05
C PHE A 244 -2.92 3.72 10.67
N THR A 245 -4.00 4.27 11.24
CA THR A 245 -5.15 3.48 11.68
C THR A 245 -5.80 2.76 10.52
N PRO A 246 -6.64 1.75 10.74
CA PRO A 246 -7.63 1.36 9.74
C PRO A 246 -8.58 2.52 9.42
N PHE A 247 -9.38 2.34 8.39
CA PHE A 247 -10.30 3.36 7.90
C PHE A 247 -11.52 3.53 8.82
N ILE A 248 -11.87 4.78 9.14
CA ILE A 248 -12.93 5.15 10.08
C ILE A 248 -13.90 6.09 9.39
N ALA A 249 -15.20 5.84 9.52
CA ALA A 249 -16.23 6.69 8.94
C ALA A 249 -16.43 7.96 9.79
N VAL A 250 -16.42 9.12 9.13
CA VAL A 250 -16.73 10.42 9.73
C VAL A 250 -17.77 11.17 8.94
N GLU A 251 -18.52 12.03 9.62
CA GLU A 251 -19.58 12.85 9.04
C GLU A 251 -19.12 14.30 8.97
N LYS A 252 -19.44 14.97 7.86
CA LYS A 252 -19.18 16.41 7.72
C LYS A 252 -19.77 17.21 8.87
N ASP A 253 -19.03 18.24 9.31
CA ASP A 253 -19.41 19.15 10.38
C ASP A 253 -19.62 18.49 11.76
N ALA A 254 -19.30 17.21 11.90
CA ALA A 254 -19.23 16.54 13.20
C ALA A 254 -17.90 16.84 13.90
N ILE A 255 -17.97 17.02 15.21
CA ILE A 255 -16.81 17.23 16.07
C ILE A 255 -16.42 15.90 16.68
N TYR A 256 -15.15 15.55 16.55
CA TYR A 256 -14.56 14.33 17.05
C TYR A 256 -13.49 14.64 18.08
N GLU A 257 -13.42 13.82 19.11
CA GLU A 257 -12.31 13.80 20.07
C GLU A 257 -11.46 12.57 19.76
N LEU A 258 -10.20 12.82 19.42
CA LEU A 258 -9.15 11.80 19.34
C LEU A 258 -8.37 11.80 20.65
N SER A 259 -8.25 10.65 21.30
CA SER A 259 -7.33 10.44 22.41
C SER A 259 -6.41 9.25 22.15
N PHE A 260 -5.20 9.34 22.66
CA PHE A 260 -4.20 8.27 22.59
C PHE A 260 -3.21 8.42 23.75
N ASP A 261 -2.60 7.31 24.14
CA ASP A 261 -1.56 7.31 25.18
C ASP A 261 -0.18 7.27 24.51
N ILE A 262 0.71 8.19 24.92
CA ILE A 262 2.08 8.27 24.44
C ILE A 262 3.07 8.10 25.58
N ARG A 263 4.19 7.44 25.29
CA ARG A 263 5.34 7.28 26.19
C ARG A 263 6.62 7.39 25.37
N THR A 264 7.67 7.95 25.95
CA THR A 264 8.98 8.03 25.33
C THR A 264 10.08 7.48 26.23
N ILE A 265 11.19 7.09 25.65
CA ILE A 265 12.49 6.99 26.31
C ILE A 265 13.40 7.94 25.56
N GLY A 266 13.97 8.94 26.27
CA GLY A 266 14.60 10.08 25.63
C GLY A 266 13.58 11.05 25.04
N THR A 267 14.08 12.06 24.34
CA THR A 267 13.27 13.14 23.76
C THR A 267 12.84 12.76 22.34
N GLU A 268 11.56 12.54 22.14
CA GLU A 268 10.98 12.16 20.86
C GLU A 268 10.12 13.27 20.27
N LYS A 269 10.00 13.30 18.95
CA LYS A 269 9.09 14.18 18.24
C LYS A 269 8.07 13.36 17.45
N TYR A 270 6.86 13.87 17.42
CA TYR A 270 5.78 13.29 16.61
C TYR A 270 4.80 14.38 16.19
N GLU A 271 4.02 14.07 15.16
CA GLU A 271 2.80 14.79 14.77
C GLU A 271 1.67 13.82 14.47
N VAL A 272 0.44 14.31 14.46
CA VAL A 272 -0.73 13.51 14.11
C VAL A 272 -1.55 14.23 13.06
N MET A 273 -1.89 13.52 12.01
CA MET A 273 -2.69 14.04 10.90
C MET A 273 -3.83 13.08 10.55
N TYR A 274 -4.79 13.52 9.75
CA TYR A 274 -5.68 12.58 9.06
C TYR A 274 -5.73 12.85 7.56
N GLY A 275 -6.09 11.82 6.82
CA GLY A 275 -6.22 11.87 5.37
C GLY A 275 -7.13 10.78 4.82
N LEU A 276 -7.27 10.74 3.50
CA LEU A 276 -8.20 9.82 2.83
C LEU A 276 -7.55 8.50 2.39
N GLN A 277 -6.23 8.37 2.52
CA GLN A 277 -5.48 7.16 2.19
C GLN A 277 -4.39 6.93 3.25
N PRO A 278 -4.00 5.68 3.57
CA PRO A 278 -2.99 5.37 4.57
C PRO A 278 -1.56 5.50 4.01
N GLN A 279 -1.20 6.72 3.62
CA GLN A 279 0.13 7.09 3.12
C GLN A 279 0.43 8.55 3.47
N SER A 280 1.67 8.87 3.72
CA SER A 280 2.13 10.20 4.16
C SER A 280 1.68 11.33 3.23
N THR A 281 1.77 11.11 1.91
CA THR A 281 1.38 12.09 0.88
C THR A 281 -0.12 12.39 0.84
N ALA A 282 -0.95 11.58 1.48
CA ALA A 282 -2.40 11.77 1.57
C ALA A 282 -2.86 12.34 2.92
N MET A 283 -1.94 12.57 3.87
CA MET A 283 -2.23 13.22 5.15
C MET A 283 -2.32 14.73 4.95
N THR A 284 -3.53 15.28 4.93
CA THR A 284 -3.77 16.69 4.58
C THR A 284 -4.27 17.54 5.74
N GLU A 285 -4.79 16.91 6.80
CA GLU A 285 -5.42 17.61 7.91
C GLU A 285 -4.60 17.40 9.19
N LEU A 286 -4.01 18.48 9.67
CA LEU A 286 -3.18 18.49 10.89
C LEU A 286 -4.09 18.43 12.13
N LEU A 287 -3.88 17.43 13.00
CA LEU A 287 -4.54 17.27 14.28
C LEU A 287 -3.66 17.70 15.45
N VAL A 288 -2.45 17.17 15.51
CA VAL A 288 -1.44 17.55 16.49
C VAL A 288 -0.22 18.03 15.73
N PRO A 289 0.20 19.30 15.88
CA PRO A 289 1.42 19.79 15.25
C PRO A 289 2.65 19.07 15.81
N GLU A 290 3.79 19.15 15.10
CA GLU A 290 5.05 18.58 15.59
C GLU A 290 5.24 18.94 17.06
N THR A 291 5.23 17.92 17.91
CA THR A 291 5.30 18.02 19.36
C THR A 291 6.50 17.23 19.86
N GLN A 292 7.27 17.84 20.72
CA GLN A 292 8.37 17.18 21.42
C GLN A 292 7.88 16.61 22.74
N GLU A 293 8.17 15.34 23.00
CA GLU A 293 7.80 14.62 24.22
C GLU A 293 9.03 14.07 24.93
N ASP A 294 8.97 14.10 26.25
CA ASP A 294 9.94 13.48 27.15
C ASP A 294 9.16 12.96 28.36
N THR A 295 8.49 11.83 28.19
CA THR A 295 7.63 11.23 29.24
C THR A 295 7.91 9.73 29.35
N ASP A 296 8.43 9.31 30.50
CA ASP A 296 8.82 7.93 30.80
C ASP A 296 7.64 7.00 31.13
N LYS A 297 6.43 7.55 31.18
CA LYS A 297 5.17 6.82 31.45
C LYS A 297 4.16 7.16 30.39
N PHE A 298 3.28 6.21 30.10
CA PHE A 298 2.13 6.48 29.26
C PHE A 298 1.29 7.63 29.81
N ALA A 299 1.07 8.63 28.99
CA ALA A 299 0.31 9.81 29.32
C ALA A 299 -0.70 10.11 28.20
N PRO A 300 -1.96 10.39 28.54
CA PRO A 300 -2.99 10.65 27.53
C PRO A 300 -2.75 11.98 26.81
N ARG A 301 -3.05 11.96 25.52
CA ARG A 301 -3.15 13.15 24.68
C ARG A 301 -4.55 13.20 24.10
N ILE A 302 -5.12 14.38 24.08
CA ILE A 302 -6.50 14.59 23.63
C ILE A 302 -6.52 15.79 22.68
N VAL A 303 -7.15 15.63 21.53
CA VAL A 303 -7.36 16.68 20.55
C VAL A 303 -8.76 16.59 19.96
N GLU A 304 -9.43 17.73 19.76
CA GLU A 304 -10.70 17.79 19.06
C GLU A 304 -10.50 18.33 17.64
N PHE A 305 -11.25 17.80 16.70
CA PHE A 305 -11.28 18.32 15.33
C PHE A 305 -12.70 18.23 14.74
N THR A 306 -12.95 19.05 13.72
CA THR A 306 -14.18 19.02 12.94
C THR A 306 -13.92 18.37 11.60
N ALA A 307 -14.66 17.33 11.24
CA ALA A 307 -14.53 16.70 9.93
C ALA A 307 -15.06 17.65 8.84
N LYS A 308 -14.23 17.93 7.83
CA LYS A 308 -14.54 18.84 6.72
C LYS A 308 -15.51 18.26 5.70
N GLN A 309 -15.63 16.95 5.65
CA GLN A 309 -16.50 16.21 4.73
C GLN A 309 -16.95 14.89 5.34
N THR A 310 -18.06 14.36 4.85
CA THR A 310 -18.44 12.96 5.12
C THR A 310 -17.54 12.06 4.29
N ALA A 311 -16.73 11.26 4.95
CA ALA A 311 -15.71 10.45 4.31
C ALA A 311 -15.29 9.29 5.20
N THR A 312 -14.48 8.42 4.62
CA THR A 312 -13.68 7.44 5.34
C THR A 312 -12.27 8.00 5.49
N ILE A 313 -11.79 8.13 6.71
CA ILE A 313 -10.47 8.72 7.01
C ILE A 313 -9.52 7.70 7.63
N TYR A 314 -8.24 7.99 7.53
CA TYR A 314 -7.16 7.32 8.25
C TYR A 314 -6.47 8.35 9.14
N ILE A 315 -6.16 8.00 10.38
CA ILE A 315 -5.37 8.83 11.28
C ILE A 315 -3.93 8.33 11.22
N GLY A 316 -2.99 9.22 10.90
CA GLY A 316 -1.57 8.94 10.80
C GLY A 316 -0.80 9.52 11.99
N PHE A 317 0.00 8.68 12.64
CA PHE A 317 0.95 9.06 13.67
C PHE A 317 2.35 9.04 13.05
N HIS A 318 2.98 10.20 12.96
CA HIS A 318 4.29 10.38 12.36
C HIS A 318 5.36 10.53 13.42
N ALA A 319 6.26 9.58 13.51
CA ALA A 319 7.48 9.71 14.30
C ALA A 319 8.54 10.42 13.44
N ASN A 320 8.96 11.63 13.87
CA ASN A 320 9.83 12.50 13.08
C ASN A 320 11.01 13.09 13.87
N THR A 321 11.51 12.35 14.85
CA THR A 321 12.66 12.73 15.66
C THR A 321 13.92 12.83 14.82
N THR A 322 14.52 14.01 14.75
CA THR A 322 15.75 14.30 13.99
C THR A 322 17.04 14.19 14.82
N ASP A 323 16.94 14.39 16.14
CA ASP A 323 18.07 14.29 17.06
C ASP A 323 18.24 12.84 17.53
N VAL A 324 19.09 12.09 16.84
CA VAL A 324 19.32 10.66 17.10
C VAL A 324 20.08 10.39 18.41
N GLU A 325 20.74 11.39 18.99
CA GLU A 325 21.44 11.24 20.27
C GLU A 325 20.49 11.35 21.46
N LYS A 326 19.40 12.09 21.33
CA LYS A 326 18.40 12.29 22.37
C LYS A 326 17.17 11.43 22.21
N GLY A 327 16.76 11.16 20.97
CA GLY A 327 15.63 10.28 20.67
C GLY A 327 16.03 8.82 20.80
N MET A 328 15.26 8.08 21.60
CA MET A 328 15.45 6.63 21.75
C MET A 328 14.21 5.87 21.30
N ASN A 329 13.15 5.88 22.08
CA ASN A 329 11.96 5.10 21.78
C ASN A 329 10.68 5.91 21.93
N LEU A 330 9.76 5.74 21.01
CA LEU A 330 8.41 6.28 21.07
C LEU A 330 7.42 5.10 21.13
N TYR A 331 6.45 5.18 22.03
CA TYR A 331 5.42 4.17 22.25
C TYR A 331 4.05 4.81 22.15
N LEU A 332 3.10 4.09 21.55
CA LEU A 332 1.74 4.54 21.31
C LEU A 332 0.76 3.43 21.71
N ASP A 333 -0.28 3.81 22.45
CA ASP A 333 -1.30 2.89 22.93
C ASP A 333 -2.67 3.59 23.03
N ASN A 334 -3.73 2.81 23.25
CA ASN A 334 -5.07 3.27 23.60
C ASN A 334 -5.63 4.37 22.69
N ILE A 335 -5.53 4.20 21.37
CA ILE A 335 -6.13 5.12 20.41
C ILE A 335 -7.65 5.05 20.50
N ARG A 336 -8.31 6.19 20.67
CA ARG A 336 -9.76 6.29 20.73
C ARG A 336 -10.25 7.47 19.91
N LEU A 337 -11.28 7.25 19.12
CA LEU A 337 -11.98 8.30 18.38
C LEU A 337 -13.46 8.24 18.73
N LYS A 338 -14.02 9.33 19.21
CA LYS A 338 -15.46 9.43 19.50
C LYS A 338 -16.04 10.73 18.94
N LYS A 339 -17.31 10.70 18.55
CA LYS A 339 -18.07 11.88 18.16
C LYS A 339 -18.55 12.59 19.43
N VAL A 340 -18.19 13.87 19.58
CA VAL A 340 -18.54 14.68 20.77
C VAL A 340 -19.58 15.76 20.47
N GLY A 341 -19.82 16.07 19.19
CA GLY A 341 -20.80 17.07 18.79
C GLY A 341 -20.92 17.21 17.28
N THR A 342 -21.62 18.21 16.86
CA THR A 342 -21.70 18.67 15.46
C THR A 342 -21.68 20.18 15.42
N THR A 343 -20.99 20.76 14.44
CA THR A 343 -21.07 22.20 14.15
C THR A 343 -22.34 22.55 13.38
N ALA A 344 -22.94 21.57 12.71
CA ALA A 344 -24.24 21.78 12.06
C ALA A 344 -25.32 21.98 13.13
N ILE A 345 -25.92 23.15 13.12
CA ILE A 345 -27.17 23.39 13.82
C ILE A 345 -28.25 22.61 13.05
N SER A 346 -28.32 21.29 13.32
CA SER A 346 -29.49 20.52 12.90
C SER A 346 -30.68 21.06 13.66
N SER A 347 -31.49 21.90 12.98
CA SER A 347 -32.73 22.48 13.46
C SER A 347 -32.69 22.76 14.96
N VAL A 348 -32.54 24.01 15.34
CA VAL A 348 -32.99 24.42 16.67
C VAL A 348 -34.45 24.03 16.74
N SER A 349 -34.75 22.84 17.25
CA SER A 349 -36.06 22.56 17.76
C SER A 349 -36.32 23.67 18.74
N ALA A 350 -37.25 24.54 18.43
CA ALA A 350 -37.81 25.46 19.38
C ALA A 350 -38.62 24.67 20.43
N LEU A 351 -37.94 23.73 21.10
CA LEU A 351 -38.31 23.35 22.43
C LEU A 351 -37.97 24.57 23.26
N ALA A 352 -38.98 25.32 23.62
CA ALA A 352 -38.96 26.29 24.68
C ALA A 352 -38.36 25.65 25.92
N ALA A 353 -37.04 25.55 25.97
CA ALA A 353 -36.35 25.32 27.21
C ALA A 353 -36.57 26.62 27.98
N ASP A 354 -37.01 26.52 29.21
CA ASP A 354 -37.12 27.58 30.20
C ASP A 354 -35.73 28.19 30.53
N VAL A 355 -35.00 28.62 29.51
CA VAL A 355 -33.84 29.47 29.66
C VAL A 355 -34.39 30.88 29.72
N ASN A 356 -34.67 31.34 30.91
CA ASN A 356 -35.14 32.70 31.14
C ASN A 356 -34.01 33.69 30.81
N LEU A 357 -33.91 34.04 29.53
CA LEU A 357 -32.97 35.07 29.03
C LEU A 357 -33.79 36.31 28.57
N ARG A 358 -33.37 37.46 28.96
CA ARG A 358 -33.86 38.73 28.43
C ARG A 358 -32.78 39.40 27.59
N ILE A 359 -33.11 39.79 26.35
CA ILE A 359 -32.19 40.49 25.46
C ILE A 359 -32.49 41.98 25.62
N ALA A 360 -31.55 42.76 26.11
CA ALA A 360 -31.65 44.19 26.27
C ALA A 360 -30.25 44.83 26.41
N ASP A 361 -30.13 46.12 26.18
CA ASP A 361 -28.95 46.93 26.47
C ASP A 361 -27.65 46.43 25.88
N GLY A 362 -27.68 45.89 24.65
CA GLY A 362 -26.49 45.36 23.98
C GLY A 362 -25.95 44.08 24.62
N GLY A 363 -26.81 43.18 25.05
CA GLY A 363 -26.43 41.93 25.63
C GLY A 363 -27.58 41.03 26.04
N ILE A 364 -27.28 40.07 26.92
CA ILE A 364 -28.25 39.15 27.51
C ILE A 364 -28.22 39.26 29.03
N TYR A 365 -29.41 39.24 29.65
CA TYR A 365 -29.64 39.09 31.08
C TYR A 365 -30.09 37.64 31.35
N VAL A 366 -29.46 36.99 32.33
CA VAL A 366 -29.88 35.71 32.81
C VAL A 366 -30.92 35.89 33.91
N LEU A 367 -32.16 35.47 33.66
CA LEU A 367 -33.29 35.72 34.60
C LEU A 367 -33.52 34.54 35.56
N GLY A 368 -32.92 33.38 35.31
CA GLY A 368 -33.12 32.16 36.12
C GLY A 368 -31.89 31.78 36.93
N VAL A 369 -32.09 30.78 37.80
CA VAL A 369 -31.02 30.24 38.71
C VAL A 369 -30.13 29.19 38.05
N ASP A 370 -29.87 29.25 36.79
CA ASP A 370 -28.93 28.33 36.14
C ASP A 370 -27.50 28.80 36.35
N ASN A 371 -26.73 27.95 36.90
CA ASN A 371 -25.42 28.28 37.45
C ASN A 371 -24.27 28.31 36.46
N TYR A 372 -24.47 27.83 35.22
CA TYR A 372 -23.42 27.79 34.22
C TYR A 372 -23.97 28.02 32.82
N ILE A 373 -23.44 29.01 32.11
CA ILE A 373 -23.79 29.26 30.72
C ILE A 373 -22.53 29.38 29.84
N SER A 374 -22.68 29.06 28.58
CA SER A 374 -21.68 29.26 27.54
C SER A 374 -22.34 30.06 26.41
N VAL A 375 -21.65 31.09 25.93
CA VAL A 375 -22.07 31.96 24.83
C VAL A 375 -21.05 31.89 23.71
N ALA A 376 -21.52 31.53 22.51
CA ALA A 376 -20.67 31.48 21.33
C ALA A 376 -21.34 32.22 20.14
N ARG A 377 -20.52 32.71 19.21
CA ARG A 377 -21.01 33.17 17.90
C ARG A 377 -21.43 31.96 17.06
N ILE A 378 -22.21 32.20 16.01
CA ILE A 378 -22.61 31.12 15.07
C ILE A 378 -21.45 30.50 14.27
N ASP A 379 -20.30 31.19 14.22
CA ASP A 379 -19.06 30.68 13.62
C ASP A 379 -18.25 29.77 14.56
N GLY A 380 -18.77 29.51 15.76
CA GLY A 380 -18.12 28.68 16.77
C GLY A 380 -17.20 29.45 17.74
N THR A 381 -16.98 30.75 17.53
CA THR A 381 -16.14 31.56 18.43
C THR A 381 -16.77 31.66 19.81
N HIS A 382 -16.11 31.11 20.83
CA HIS A 382 -16.51 31.22 22.23
C HIS A 382 -16.28 32.61 22.79
N LEU A 383 -17.28 33.21 23.39
CA LEU A 383 -17.22 34.57 23.98
C LEU A 383 -17.29 34.56 25.50
N PHE A 384 -18.03 33.63 26.07
CA PHE A 384 -18.20 33.54 27.50
C PHE A 384 -18.49 32.08 27.91
N SER A 385 -17.92 31.66 29.03
CA SER A 385 -18.22 30.37 29.64
C SER A 385 -17.97 30.48 31.15
N GLY A 386 -19.01 30.25 31.95
CA GLY A 386 -18.86 30.38 33.39
C GLY A 386 -20.19 30.31 34.16
N ALA A 387 -20.05 30.27 35.49
CA ALA A 387 -21.19 30.40 36.40
C ALA A 387 -21.73 31.85 36.37
N VAL A 388 -23.03 31.95 36.34
CA VAL A 388 -23.76 33.24 36.31
C VAL A 388 -24.77 33.33 37.42
N GLN A 389 -25.03 34.55 37.89
CA GLN A 389 -26.09 34.81 38.87
C GLN A 389 -27.36 35.33 38.19
N ALA A 390 -28.49 35.12 38.82
CA ALA A 390 -29.76 35.69 38.35
C ALA A 390 -29.64 37.24 38.25
N GLY A 391 -30.04 37.79 37.10
CA GLY A 391 -29.91 39.23 36.78
C GLY A 391 -28.54 39.65 36.23
N GLN A 392 -27.59 38.75 36.11
CA GLN A 392 -26.27 39.06 35.51
C GLN A 392 -26.42 39.43 34.05
N HIS A 393 -25.78 40.55 33.64
CA HIS A 393 -25.68 41.00 32.27
C HIS A 393 -24.41 40.55 31.62
N ILE A 394 -24.51 39.95 30.42
CA ILE A 394 -23.37 39.64 29.57
C ILE A 394 -23.46 40.53 28.35
N ALA A 395 -22.54 41.48 28.24
CA ALA A 395 -22.48 42.41 27.11
C ALA A 395 -22.05 41.69 25.85
N LEU A 396 -22.78 41.89 24.76
CA LEU A 396 -22.54 41.27 23.44
C LEU A 396 -22.73 42.35 22.38
N GLU A 397 -21.90 42.36 21.36
CA GLU A 397 -22.10 43.19 20.18
C GLU A 397 -23.36 42.78 19.41
N LYS A 398 -23.79 43.61 18.45
CA LYS A 398 -24.88 43.20 17.53
C LYS A 398 -24.49 41.95 16.80
N GLY A 399 -25.32 40.93 16.84
CA GLY A 399 -25.04 39.64 16.22
C GLY A 399 -25.99 38.54 16.61
N ILE A 400 -25.68 37.35 16.10
CA ILE A 400 -26.40 36.11 16.41
C ILE A 400 -25.51 35.23 17.27
N TYR A 401 -26.06 34.75 18.38
CA TYR A 401 -25.33 34.00 19.38
C TYR A 401 -26.07 32.71 19.74
N LEU A 402 -25.29 31.74 20.17
CA LEU A 402 -25.79 30.50 20.79
C LEU A 402 -25.51 30.59 22.29
N VAL A 403 -26.55 30.52 23.09
CA VAL A 403 -26.43 30.47 24.56
C VAL A 403 -26.78 29.07 25.00
N ARG A 404 -25.80 28.37 25.58
CA ARG A 404 -25.95 27.02 26.10
C ARG A 404 -26.06 27.04 27.61
N THR A 405 -27.00 26.30 28.16
CA THR A 405 -27.21 26.07 29.58
C THR A 405 -27.31 24.59 29.87
N ALA A 406 -27.43 24.18 31.13
CA ALA A 406 -27.68 22.81 31.51
C ALA A 406 -28.98 22.24 30.91
N LYS A 407 -29.95 23.11 30.60
CA LYS A 407 -31.28 22.75 30.06
C LYS A 407 -31.35 22.73 28.53
N GLY A 408 -30.34 23.25 27.84
CA GLY A 408 -30.31 23.26 26.39
C GLY A 408 -29.60 24.46 25.80
N THR A 409 -29.66 24.62 24.46
CA THR A 409 -29.07 25.71 23.73
C THR A 409 -30.16 26.57 23.05
N GLN A 410 -30.05 27.90 23.23
CA GLN A 410 -30.96 28.85 22.64
C GLN A 410 -30.21 29.80 21.69
N LYS A 411 -30.81 30.07 20.52
CA LYS A 411 -30.33 31.10 19.60
C LYS A 411 -30.82 32.48 20.08
N VAL A 412 -29.92 33.41 20.23
CA VAL A 412 -30.15 34.78 20.68
C VAL A 412 -29.74 35.76 19.59
N VAL A 413 -30.57 36.77 19.33
CA VAL A 413 -30.24 37.85 18.39
C VAL A 413 -30.17 39.16 19.18
N VAL A 414 -28.92 39.70 19.29
CA VAL A 414 -28.69 41.02 19.88
C VAL A 414 -28.72 42.08 18.75
N LYS A 415 -29.62 43.04 18.86
CA LYS A 415 -29.91 44.05 17.83
C LYS A 415 -29.11 45.34 18.05
#